data_7a0fdfda9453e10237c03b3b9f4c7bca
#
_entry.id   7a0fdfda9453e10237c03b3b9f4c7bca
#
_cell.length_a   1.000
_cell.length_b   1.000
_cell.length_c   1.000
_cell.angle_alpha   90.00
_cell.angle_beta   90.00
_cell.angle_gamma   90.00
#
_symmetry.space_group_name_H-M   'P 1'
#
loop_
_entity.id
_entity.type
_entity.pdbx_description
1 polymer ?
#
loop_
_entity_poly.entity_id
_entity_poly.type
_entity_poly.pdbx_seq_one_letter_code
_entity_poly.pdbx_strand_id
1 'polypeptide(L)'
;MQFSAGVNLNYFYDRAVNKEFKDIDIFLNNFQQSLYQLQHAKFPVVSCPSGLAIGGGYEVISQTSFIAAHSNSVLGLVESLVGLIPAGGGCKEMLRRWANHSDIKNDPKLLSLKVFNLIGYATTADSPIKAKAQQFLGDKDVMVMSKDRLIEEADKLIFSNKENYHPLDNASFSLPGSTVMSEMMDILNELKDKKVIGEHGIEVGKKLGYMLSGGDTNSSTRL
;
A
#
# COMPACT_ATOMS: atom_id res chain seq x y z
N MET A 1 -6.10 18.19 12.11
CA MET A 1 -5.61 18.19 10.71
C MET A 1 -5.39 16.73 10.32
N GLN A 2 -5.80 16.33 9.13
CA GLN A 2 -5.56 15.00 8.56
C GLN A 2 -4.44 15.11 7.53
N PHE A 3 -3.62 14.08 7.38
CA PHE A 3 -2.59 14.05 6.33
C PHE A 3 -3.27 13.90 4.96
N SER A 4 -3.98 12.81 4.75
CA SER A 4 -4.77 12.57 3.54
C SER A 4 -5.75 11.42 3.73
N ALA A 5 -6.98 11.59 3.25
CA ALA A 5 -7.97 10.51 3.18
C ALA A 5 -7.98 9.79 1.81
N GLY A 6 -6.96 10.02 0.99
CA GLY A 6 -6.83 9.43 -0.34
C GLY A 6 -7.19 10.39 -1.47
N VAL A 7 -7.45 9.82 -2.65
CA VAL A 7 -7.77 10.55 -3.87
C VAL A 7 -9.22 11.04 -3.87
N ASN A 8 -9.51 12.05 -4.71
CA ASN A 8 -10.88 12.55 -4.86
C ASN A 8 -11.75 11.54 -5.64
N LEU A 9 -12.58 10.79 -4.92
CA LEU A 9 -13.45 9.77 -5.52
C LEU A 9 -14.48 10.35 -6.49
N ASN A 10 -14.95 11.60 -6.30
CA ASN A 10 -15.87 12.21 -7.25
C ASN A 10 -15.23 12.38 -8.63
N TYR A 11 -13.94 12.69 -8.69
CA TYR A 11 -13.21 12.76 -9.96
C TYR A 11 -13.31 11.44 -10.74
N PHE A 12 -13.07 10.30 -10.05
CA PHE A 12 -13.15 8.97 -10.68
C PHE A 12 -14.58 8.62 -11.06
N TYR A 13 -15.54 8.91 -10.19
CA TYR A 13 -16.96 8.65 -10.44
C TYR A 13 -17.45 9.37 -11.68
N ASP A 14 -17.20 10.68 -11.77
CA ASP A 14 -17.63 11.50 -12.92
C ASP A 14 -17.02 11.00 -14.23
N ARG A 15 -15.71 10.69 -14.23
CA ARG A 15 -15.03 10.14 -15.40
C ARG A 15 -15.57 8.76 -15.81
N ALA A 16 -15.83 7.89 -14.82
CA ALA A 16 -16.39 6.56 -15.10
C ALA A 16 -17.81 6.64 -15.69
N VAL A 17 -18.67 7.49 -15.14
CA VAL A 17 -20.05 7.72 -15.65
C VAL A 17 -20.01 8.25 -17.08
N ASN A 18 -19.13 9.20 -17.37
CA ASN A 18 -18.95 9.78 -18.69
C ASN A 18 -18.12 8.90 -19.65
N LYS A 19 -17.63 7.72 -19.20
CA LYS A 19 -16.76 6.80 -19.96
C LYS A 19 -15.43 7.45 -20.41
N GLU A 20 -14.95 8.41 -19.64
CA GLU A 20 -13.68 9.12 -19.83
C GLU A 20 -12.51 8.33 -19.22
N PHE A 21 -12.39 7.04 -19.56
CA PHE A 21 -11.40 6.13 -18.96
C PHE A 21 -9.96 6.54 -19.25
N LYS A 22 -9.73 7.25 -20.37
CA LYS A 22 -8.41 7.77 -20.70
C LYS A 22 -7.93 8.81 -19.69
N ASP A 23 -8.82 9.63 -19.15
CA ASP A 23 -8.46 10.63 -18.14
C ASP A 23 -8.11 9.96 -16.80
N ILE A 24 -8.80 8.86 -16.46
CA ILE A 24 -8.46 8.02 -15.31
C ILE A 24 -7.06 7.42 -15.50
N ASP A 25 -6.77 6.87 -16.67
CA ASP A 25 -5.46 6.28 -16.98
C ASP A 25 -4.33 7.32 -16.90
N ILE A 26 -4.53 8.50 -17.46
CA ILE A 26 -3.58 9.62 -17.36
C ILE A 26 -3.35 10.01 -15.89
N PHE A 27 -4.43 10.12 -15.10
CA PHE A 27 -4.30 10.45 -13.67
C PHE A 27 -3.47 9.38 -12.93
N LEU A 28 -3.80 8.11 -13.11
CA LEU A 28 -3.10 7.01 -12.43
C LEU A 28 -1.63 6.95 -12.83
N ASN A 29 -1.34 7.10 -14.12
CA ASN A 29 0.04 7.12 -14.60
C ASN A 29 0.84 8.29 -13.98
N ASN A 30 0.28 9.50 -13.98
CA ASN A 30 0.92 10.67 -13.36
C ASN A 30 1.14 10.47 -11.85
N PHE A 31 0.17 9.89 -11.16
CA PHE A 31 0.27 9.58 -9.74
C PHE A 31 1.40 8.57 -9.48
N GLN A 32 1.42 7.47 -10.22
CA GLN A 32 2.47 6.44 -10.12
C GLN A 32 3.86 7.02 -10.42
N GLN A 33 3.99 7.84 -11.47
CA GLN A 33 5.27 8.49 -11.81
C GLN A 33 5.75 9.44 -10.72
N SER A 34 4.84 10.22 -10.12
CA SER A 34 5.18 11.12 -9.00
C SER A 34 5.66 10.33 -7.79
N LEU A 35 5.01 9.23 -7.47
CA LEU A 35 5.41 8.35 -6.36
C LEU A 35 6.72 7.62 -6.63
N TYR A 36 6.95 7.19 -7.87
CA TYR A 36 8.23 6.63 -8.29
C TYR A 36 9.37 7.62 -8.09
N GLN A 37 9.17 8.91 -8.43
CA GLN A 37 10.17 9.95 -8.21
C GLN A 37 10.46 10.17 -6.72
N LEU A 38 9.44 10.10 -5.84
CA LEU A 38 9.65 10.15 -4.39
C LEU A 38 10.50 8.99 -3.88
N GLN A 39 10.20 7.77 -4.33
CA GLN A 39 10.89 6.56 -3.90
C GLN A 39 12.36 6.53 -4.35
N HIS A 40 12.64 7.08 -5.55
CA HIS A 40 13.97 7.08 -6.16
C HIS A 40 14.66 8.45 -6.07
N ALA A 41 14.21 9.34 -5.19
CA ALA A 41 14.87 10.61 -4.94
C ALA A 41 16.32 10.39 -4.51
N LYS A 42 17.25 11.20 -5.03
CA LYS A 42 18.70 11.11 -4.72
C LYS A 42 19.04 11.63 -3.30
N PHE A 43 18.05 12.02 -2.54
CA PHE A 43 18.16 12.53 -1.17
C PHE A 43 17.02 11.93 -0.32
N PRO A 44 17.20 11.81 1.00
CA PRO A 44 16.16 11.30 1.88
C PRO A 44 14.90 12.16 1.83
N VAL A 45 13.76 11.52 1.69
CA VAL A 45 12.43 12.14 1.79
C VAL A 45 11.74 11.58 3.02
N VAL A 46 11.18 12.44 3.88
CA VAL A 46 10.50 12.04 5.10
C VAL A 46 9.05 12.49 5.07
N SER A 47 8.13 11.57 5.26
CA SER A 47 6.73 11.88 5.46
C SER A 47 6.39 12.04 6.93
N CYS A 48 5.56 13.04 7.25
CA CYS A 48 5.13 13.36 8.62
C CYS A 48 3.61 13.24 8.79
N PRO A 49 3.03 12.03 8.71
CA PRO A 49 1.58 11.90 8.83
C PRO A 49 1.09 12.18 10.25
N SER A 50 -0.09 12.82 10.32
CA SER A 50 -0.89 13.03 11.53
C SER A 50 -2.36 12.86 11.18
N GLY A 51 -3.11 12.11 11.99
CA GLY A 51 -4.48 11.72 11.69
C GLY A 51 -4.55 10.73 10.53
N LEU A 52 -5.56 10.83 9.66
CA LEU A 52 -5.71 9.92 8.54
C LEU A 52 -4.58 10.08 7.51
N ALA A 53 -3.96 8.96 7.16
CA ALA A 53 -3.11 8.78 5.99
C ALA A 53 -3.48 7.41 5.38
N ILE A 54 -4.62 7.37 4.67
CA ILE A 54 -5.24 6.15 4.17
C ILE A 54 -5.42 6.17 2.65
N GLY A 55 -5.56 5.01 2.03
CA GLY A 55 -5.69 4.88 0.59
C GLY A 55 -4.50 5.53 -0.12
N GLY A 56 -4.75 6.37 -1.14
CA GLY A 56 -3.71 7.12 -1.83
C GLY A 56 -2.83 7.97 -0.89
N GLY A 57 -3.34 8.38 0.27
CA GLY A 57 -2.54 9.05 1.31
C GLY A 57 -1.49 8.12 1.92
N TYR A 58 -1.83 6.85 2.16
CA TYR A 58 -0.86 5.85 2.57
C TYR A 58 0.12 5.51 1.44
N GLU A 59 -0.36 5.41 0.19
CA GLU A 59 0.50 5.17 -0.96
C GLU A 59 1.60 6.24 -1.08
N VAL A 60 1.28 7.53 -0.82
CA VAL A 60 2.29 8.60 -0.80
C VAL A 60 3.34 8.37 0.28
N ILE A 61 2.94 8.18 1.53
CA ILE A 61 3.91 8.05 2.64
C ILE A 61 4.74 6.76 2.52
N SER A 62 4.19 5.70 1.98
CA SER A 62 4.87 4.42 1.80
C SER A 62 6.03 4.47 0.79
N GLN A 63 6.03 5.47 -0.10
CA GLN A 63 7.07 5.69 -1.11
C GLN A 63 8.18 6.65 -0.64
N THR A 64 8.12 7.14 0.60
CA THR A 64 9.18 7.98 1.15
C THR A 64 10.24 7.13 1.86
N SER A 65 11.43 7.69 2.03
CA SER A 65 12.58 7.00 2.63
C SER A 65 12.35 6.65 4.10
N PHE A 66 11.66 7.54 4.82
CA PHE A 66 11.32 7.38 6.23
C PHE A 66 9.96 7.99 6.53
N ILE A 67 9.33 7.53 7.60
CA ILE A 67 8.07 8.06 8.10
C ILE A 67 8.24 8.46 9.57
N ALA A 68 8.01 9.74 9.88
CA ALA A 68 7.86 10.24 11.23
C ALA A 68 6.36 10.35 11.56
N ALA A 69 5.76 9.26 12.04
CA ALA A 69 4.31 9.18 12.25
C ALA A 69 3.91 9.74 13.62
N HIS A 70 2.98 10.68 13.65
CA HIS A 70 2.37 11.11 14.91
C HIS A 70 1.59 9.93 15.54
N SER A 71 1.54 9.88 16.87
CA SER A 71 0.89 8.80 17.64
C SER A 71 -0.60 8.61 17.33
N ASN A 72 -1.29 9.63 16.79
CA ASN A 72 -2.69 9.55 16.38
C ASN A 72 -2.89 9.17 14.90
N SER A 73 -1.83 8.76 14.19
CA SER A 73 -1.94 8.42 12.78
C SER A 73 -2.74 7.15 12.58
N VAL A 74 -3.63 7.18 11.60
CA VAL A 74 -4.36 6.02 11.10
C VAL A 74 -3.85 5.72 9.69
N LEU A 75 -3.24 4.55 9.53
CA LEU A 75 -2.57 4.14 8.30
C LEU A 75 -3.25 2.92 7.70
N GLY A 76 -3.34 2.85 6.39
CA GLY A 76 -3.85 1.66 5.70
C GLY A 76 -4.27 1.92 4.26
N LEU A 77 -4.49 0.81 3.55
CA LEU A 77 -5.03 0.78 2.19
C LEU A 77 -6.50 0.38 2.28
N VAL A 78 -7.40 1.28 1.90
CA VAL A 78 -8.85 1.15 2.14
C VAL A 78 -9.67 1.18 0.84
N GLU A 79 -9.02 1.08 -0.29
CA GLU A 79 -9.64 1.20 -1.61
C GLU A 79 -10.73 0.15 -1.84
N SER A 80 -10.60 -1.04 -1.27
CA SER A 80 -11.60 -2.12 -1.36
C SER A 80 -12.96 -1.72 -0.78
N LEU A 81 -13.01 -0.83 0.22
CA LEU A 81 -14.27 -0.32 0.79
C LEU A 81 -15.08 0.52 -0.21
N VAL A 82 -14.42 1.07 -1.21
CA VAL A 82 -15.06 1.92 -2.25
C VAL A 82 -15.05 1.23 -3.62
N GLY A 83 -14.82 -0.08 -3.65
CA GLY A 83 -14.88 -0.89 -4.87
C GLY A 83 -13.69 -0.69 -5.83
N LEU A 84 -12.54 -0.31 -5.30
CA LEU A 84 -11.30 -0.09 -6.04
C LEU A 84 -10.16 -0.97 -5.48
N ILE A 85 -9.00 -0.93 -6.14
CA ILE A 85 -7.74 -1.49 -5.64
C ILE A 85 -6.68 -0.37 -5.56
N PRO A 86 -5.69 -0.47 -4.66
CA PRO A 86 -4.59 0.48 -4.60
C PRO A 86 -3.84 0.55 -5.94
N ALA A 87 -3.78 1.72 -6.54
CA ALA A 87 -3.21 1.91 -7.87
C ALA A 87 -1.98 2.83 -7.91
N GLY A 88 -1.63 3.50 -6.81
CA GLY A 88 -0.44 4.34 -6.69
C GLY A 88 0.84 3.59 -6.28
N GLY A 89 0.77 2.26 -6.12
CA GLY A 89 1.92 1.44 -5.72
C GLY A 89 1.77 0.76 -4.35
N GLY A 90 0.63 0.95 -3.66
CA GLY A 90 0.38 0.36 -2.34
C GLY A 90 0.51 -1.16 -2.31
N CYS A 91 0.02 -1.85 -3.34
CA CYS A 91 0.16 -3.29 -3.47
C CYS A 91 1.63 -3.73 -3.53
N LYS A 92 2.42 -3.10 -4.39
CA LYS A 92 3.87 -3.35 -4.53
C LYS A 92 4.60 -3.10 -3.20
N GLU A 93 4.31 -1.99 -2.54
CA GLU A 93 4.96 -1.64 -1.28
C GLU A 93 4.62 -2.61 -0.15
N MET A 94 3.38 -3.08 -0.06
CA MET A 94 3.03 -4.07 0.96
C MET A 94 3.70 -5.42 0.66
N LEU A 95 3.79 -5.86 -0.60
CA LEU A 95 4.59 -7.05 -0.95
C LEU A 95 6.05 -6.86 -0.53
N ARG A 96 6.68 -5.72 -0.82
CA ARG A 96 8.08 -5.44 -0.46
C ARG A 96 8.31 -5.46 1.06
N ARG A 97 7.40 -4.86 1.82
CA ARG A 97 7.50 -4.77 3.29
C ARG A 97 7.29 -6.14 3.95
N TRP A 98 6.35 -6.95 3.46
CA TRP A 98 6.09 -8.27 3.99
C TRP A 98 7.07 -9.34 3.49
N ALA A 99 7.68 -9.20 2.31
CA ALA A 99 8.56 -10.22 1.73
C ALA A 99 9.71 -10.65 2.65
N ASN A 100 10.25 -9.72 3.42
CA ASN A 100 11.37 -9.98 4.35
C ASN A 100 10.92 -10.23 5.80
N HIS A 101 9.61 -10.28 6.05
CA HIS A 101 9.09 -10.50 7.40
C HIS A 101 9.25 -11.97 7.82
N SER A 102 9.62 -12.20 9.09
CA SER A 102 9.83 -13.55 9.64
C SER A 102 8.64 -14.48 9.50
N ASP A 103 7.42 -13.94 9.52
CA ASP A 103 6.18 -14.71 9.38
C ASP A 103 6.01 -15.28 7.96
N ILE A 104 6.62 -14.67 6.95
CA ILE A 104 6.50 -15.10 5.55
C ILE A 104 7.50 -16.21 5.21
N LYS A 105 8.68 -16.24 5.84
CA LYS A 105 9.68 -17.31 5.69
C LYS A 105 10.05 -17.64 4.23
N ASN A 106 10.09 -16.61 3.37
CA ASN A 106 10.33 -16.76 1.92
C ASN A 106 9.28 -17.63 1.19
N ASP A 107 8.05 -17.69 1.68
CA ASP A 107 6.94 -18.37 1.04
C ASP A 107 6.14 -17.39 0.16
N PRO A 108 6.24 -17.48 -1.18
CA PRO A 108 5.55 -16.59 -2.10
C PRO A 108 4.03 -16.66 -1.97
N LYS A 109 3.49 -17.84 -1.68
CA LYS A 109 2.06 -18.05 -1.51
C LYS A 109 1.55 -17.36 -0.25
N LEU A 110 2.26 -17.55 0.86
CA LEU A 110 1.93 -16.92 2.13
C LEU A 110 2.03 -15.40 2.03
N LEU A 111 3.06 -14.87 1.32
CA LEU A 111 3.20 -13.45 1.03
C LEU A 111 1.97 -12.88 0.31
N SER A 112 1.59 -13.50 -0.79
CA SER A 112 0.45 -13.05 -1.59
C SER A 112 -0.86 -13.09 -0.80
N LEU A 113 -1.15 -14.16 -0.08
CA LEU A 113 -2.34 -14.28 0.77
C LEU A 113 -2.34 -13.27 1.92
N LYS A 114 -1.20 -13.02 2.55
CA LYS A 114 -1.08 -12.04 3.63
C LYS A 114 -1.45 -10.64 3.15
N VAL A 115 -0.87 -10.22 2.03
CA VAL A 115 -1.12 -8.89 1.46
C VAL A 115 -2.54 -8.79 0.88
N PHE A 116 -3.04 -9.88 0.25
CA PHE A 116 -4.40 -9.96 -0.23
C PHE A 116 -5.43 -9.74 0.89
N ASN A 117 -5.28 -10.44 2.01
CA ASN A 117 -6.16 -10.26 3.15
C ASN A 117 -6.06 -8.85 3.75
N LEU A 118 -4.85 -8.33 3.92
CA LEU A 118 -4.63 -7.00 4.51
C LEU A 118 -5.32 -5.90 3.69
N ILE A 119 -5.18 -5.92 2.36
CA ILE A 119 -5.78 -4.93 1.46
C ILE A 119 -7.27 -5.24 1.22
N GLY A 120 -7.61 -6.51 1.01
CA GLY A 120 -8.98 -6.93 0.74
C GLY A 120 -9.95 -6.60 1.88
N TYR A 121 -9.52 -6.79 3.13
CA TYR A 121 -10.28 -6.40 4.31
C TYR A 121 -10.14 -4.92 4.69
N ALA A 122 -9.44 -4.12 3.90
CA ALA A 122 -9.17 -2.71 4.18
C ALA A 122 -8.63 -2.50 5.61
N THR A 123 -7.71 -3.36 6.02
CA THR A 123 -7.15 -3.32 7.37
C THR A 123 -6.42 -2.00 7.59
N THR A 124 -6.74 -1.33 8.70
CA THR A 124 -6.09 -0.09 9.12
C THR A 124 -5.42 -0.25 10.46
N ALA A 125 -4.37 0.52 10.68
CA ALA A 125 -3.72 0.65 11.98
C ALA A 125 -4.01 2.04 12.55
N ASP A 126 -4.63 2.08 13.72
CA ASP A 126 -5.02 3.30 14.44
C ASP A 126 -3.94 3.79 15.41
N SER A 127 -2.77 3.19 15.35
CA SER A 127 -1.61 3.59 16.13
C SER A 127 -0.31 3.13 15.46
N PRO A 128 0.83 3.82 15.69
CA PRO A 128 2.11 3.43 15.14
C PRO A 128 2.57 2.01 15.59
N ILE A 129 2.16 1.56 16.78
CA ILE A 129 2.47 0.21 17.26
C ILE A 129 1.77 -0.83 16.39
N LYS A 130 0.46 -0.68 16.15
CA LYS A 130 -0.29 -1.56 15.24
C LYS A 130 0.22 -1.43 13.81
N ALA A 131 0.61 -0.22 13.40
CA ALA A 131 1.16 0.02 12.06
C ALA A 131 2.47 -0.73 11.82
N LYS A 132 3.35 -0.82 12.83
CA LYS A 132 4.57 -1.65 12.74
C LYS A 132 4.22 -3.14 12.64
N ALA A 133 3.30 -3.63 13.46
CA ALA A 133 2.87 -5.03 13.42
C ALA A 133 2.24 -5.44 12.09
N GLN A 134 1.64 -4.49 11.36
CA GLN A 134 1.03 -4.70 10.04
C GLN A 134 1.94 -4.26 8.87
N GLN A 135 3.18 -3.92 9.15
CA GLN A 135 4.18 -3.45 8.18
C GLN A 135 3.75 -2.17 7.41
N PHE A 136 2.80 -1.39 7.95
CA PHE A 136 2.54 -0.04 7.46
C PHE A 136 3.65 0.94 7.86
N LEU A 137 4.35 0.69 8.97
CA LEU A 137 5.59 1.33 9.35
C LEU A 137 6.69 0.28 9.44
N GLY A 138 7.87 0.62 8.93
CA GLY A 138 9.08 -0.21 9.02
C GLY A 138 9.90 0.09 10.28
N ASP A 139 11.00 -0.64 10.47
CA ASP A 139 11.85 -0.52 11.65
C ASP A 139 12.55 0.86 11.75
N LYS A 140 12.85 1.48 10.62
CA LYS A 140 13.49 2.79 10.53
C LYS A 140 12.52 3.96 10.75
N ASP A 141 11.22 3.68 10.73
CA ASP A 141 10.18 4.70 10.92
C ASP A 141 10.01 5.00 12.41
N VAL A 142 9.73 6.26 12.73
CA VAL A 142 9.65 6.75 14.11
C VAL A 142 8.23 7.16 14.49
N MET A 143 7.89 6.93 15.76
CA MET A 143 6.67 7.43 16.37
C MET A 143 6.96 8.76 17.09
N VAL A 144 6.13 9.76 16.84
CA VAL A 144 6.25 11.11 17.41
C VAL A 144 5.01 11.40 18.25
N MET A 145 5.20 11.71 19.54
CA MET A 145 4.10 11.97 20.47
C MET A 145 3.55 13.39 20.37
N SER A 146 4.41 14.36 20.06
CA SER A 146 4.02 15.76 19.91
C SER A 146 4.00 16.16 18.44
N LYS A 147 2.86 16.68 18.00
CA LYS A 147 2.68 17.13 16.62
C LYS A 147 3.65 18.24 16.24
N ASP A 148 3.95 19.13 17.18
CA ASP A 148 4.84 20.27 16.95
C ASP A 148 6.30 19.85 16.73
N ARG A 149 6.64 18.60 17.12
CA ARG A 149 7.98 18.03 16.92
C ARG A 149 8.12 17.17 15.66
N LEU A 150 7.06 17.02 14.86
CA LEU A 150 7.12 16.17 13.66
C LEU A 150 8.23 16.59 12.69
N ILE A 151 8.38 17.88 12.44
CA ILE A 151 9.41 18.42 11.54
C ILE A 151 10.81 18.25 12.15
N GLU A 152 10.96 18.50 13.45
CA GLU A 152 12.23 18.26 14.16
C GLU A 152 12.70 16.80 14.06
N GLU A 153 11.77 15.85 14.23
CA GLU A 153 12.09 14.42 14.12
C GLU A 153 12.37 14.02 12.66
N ALA A 154 11.70 14.62 11.69
CA ALA A 154 12.01 14.42 10.27
C ALA A 154 13.41 14.93 9.92
N ASP A 155 13.79 16.11 10.41
CA ASP A 155 15.15 16.65 10.24
C ASP A 155 16.21 15.73 10.84
N LYS A 156 15.97 15.18 12.04
CA LYS A 156 16.88 14.19 12.65
C LYS A 156 17.05 12.95 11.77
N LEU A 157 15.97 12.43 11.21
CA LEU A 157 16.02 11.29 10.27
C LEU A 157 16.86 11.63 9.03
N ILE A 158 16.66 12.81 8.44
CA ILE A 158 17.43 13.27 7.29
C ILE A 158 18.91 13.38 7.65
N PHE A 159 19.24 14.12 8.70
CA PHE A 159 20.64 14.38 9.08
C PHE A 159 21.39 13.12 9.49
N SER A 160 20.72 12.17 10.14
CA SER A 160 21.33 10.89 10.55
C SER A 160 21.60 9.93 9.38
N ASN A 161 20.91 10.11 8.24
CA ASN A 161 20.98 9.14 7.15
C ASN A 161 21.54 9.74 5.83
N LYS A 162 21.68 11.06 5.68
CA LYS A 162 22.00 11.71 4.41
C LYS A 162 23.32 11.27 3.77
N GLU A 163 24.35 10.97 4.58
CA GLU A 163 25.68 10.64 4.05
C GLU A 163 25.76 9.25 3.44
N ASN A 164 24.97 8.32 3.98
CA ASN A 164 24.91 6.92 3.53
C ASN A 164 23.58 6.58 2.85
N TYR A 165 22.84 7.59 2.42
CA TYR A 165 21.57 7.37 1.76
C TYR A 165 21.76 6.90 0.33
N HIS A 166 21.08 5.82 0.01
CA HIS A 166 20.89 5.34 -1.34
C HIS A 166 19.39 5.15 -1.60
N PRO A 167 18.87 5.61 -2.75
CA PRO A 167 17.52 5.31 -3.16
C PRO A 167 17.26 3.80 -3.13
N LEU A 168 16.02 3.41 -2.89
CA LEU A 168 15.65 2.00 -2.94
C LEU A 168 15.82 1.45 -4.36
N ASP A 169 16.36 0.25 -4.46
CA ASP A 169 16.35 -0.50 -5.71
C ASP A 169 14.92 -0.89 -6.10
N ASN A 170 14.69 -1.14 -7.38
CA ASN A 170 13.45 -1.68 -7.85
C ASN A 170 13.14 -3.01 -7.14
N ALA A 171 11.93 -3.12 -6.61
CA ALA A 171 11.51 -4.34 -5.96
C ALA A 171 11.42 -5.48 -6.99
N SER A 172 11.84 -6.67 -6.59
CA SER A 172 11.68 -7.89 -7.37
C SER A 172 11.15 -8.99 -6.46
N PHE A 173 10.09 -9.67 -6.90
CA PHE A 173 9.38 -10.63 -6.11
C PHE A 173 9.39 -12.02 -6.75
N SER A 174 9.43 -13.05 -5.92
CA SER A 174 8.95 -14.38 -6.29
C SER A 174 7.49 -14.47 -5.88
N LEU A 175 6.58 -14.59 -6.84
CA LEU A 175 5.14 -14.67 -6.59
C LEU A 175 4.61 -16.03 -7.06
N PRO A 176 3.49 -16.54 -6.47
CA PRO A 176 3.01 -17.90 -6.70
C PRO A 176 2.34 -18.13 -8.06
N GLY A 177 2.07 -17.05 -8.82
CA GLY A 177 1.32 -17.14 -10.06
C GLY A 177 -0.13 -17.52 -9.83
N SER A 178 -0.75 -18.16 -10.83
CA SER A 178 -2.16 -18.57 -10.80
C SER A 178 -2.49 -19.62 -9.73
N THR A 179 -1.50 -20.28 -9.15
CA THR A 179 -1.73 -21.40 -8.20
C THR A 179 -2.42 -20.98 -6.91
N VAL A 180 -2.28 -19.72 -6.49
CA VAL A 180 -2.92 -19.17 -5.28
C VAL A 180 -4.33 -18.64 -5.54
N MET A 181 -4.71 -18.45 -6.80
CA MET A 181 -5.99 -17.81 -7.15
C MET A 181 -7.21 -18.61 -6.67
N SER A 182 -7.14 -19.94 -6.63
CA SER A 182 -8.24 -20.76 -6.09
C SER A 182 -8.52 -20.44 -4.63
N GLU A 183 -7.50 -20.34 -3.79
CA GLU A 183 -7.67 -20.00 -2.36
C GLU A 183 -8.18 -18.56 -2.16
N MET A 184 -7.70 -17.59 -2.96
CA MET A 184 -8.23 -16.25 -2.95
C MET A 184 -9.70 -16.21 -3.37
N MET A 185 -10.08 -17.02 -4.37
CA MET A 185 -11.48 -17.15 -4.78
C MET A 185 -12.34 -17.80 -3.70
N ASP A 186 -11.84 -18.78 -2.97
CA ASP A 186 -12.57 -19.41 -1.86
C ASP A 186 -12.87 -18.37 -0.76
N ILE A 187 -11.89 -17.53 -0.42
CA ILE A 187 -12.08 -16.40 0.51
C ILE A 187 -13.17 -15.44 0.00
N LEU A 188 -13.12 -15.06 -1.27
CA LEU A 188 -14.10 -14.13 -1.85
C LEU A 188 -15.51 -14.74 -1.87
N ASN A 189 -15.64 -16.03 -2.23
CA ASN A 189 -16.91 -16.74 -2.24
C ASN A 189 -17.50 -16.84 -0.82
N GLU A 190 -16.67 -17.14 0.17
CA GLU A 190 -17.11 -17.16 1.58
C GLU A 190 -17.64 -15.78 2.04
N LEU A 191 -16.94 -14.69 1.66
CA LEU A 191 -17.39 -13.33 1.97
C LEU A 191 -18.69 -12.96 1.26
N LYS A 192 -18.88 -13.44 0.03
CA LYS A 192 -20.12 -13.27 -0.72
C LYS A 192 -21.27 -14.03 -0.08
N ASP A 193 -21.07 -15.30 0.30
CA ASP A 193 -22.08 -16.15 0.94
C ASP A 193 -22.51 -15.54 2.28
N LYS A 194 -21.57 -14.95 3.01
CA LYS A 194 -21.84 -14.18 4.24
C LYS A 194 -22.44 -12.80 3.99
N LYS A 195 -22.68 -12.41 2.73
CA LYS A 195 -23.19 -11.10 2.31
C LYS A 195 -22.35 -9.90 2.79
N VAL A 196 -21.05 -10.12 2.99
CA VAL A 196 -20.07 -9.06 3.32
C VAL A 196 -19.72 -8.26 2.06
N ILE A 197 -19.62 -8.95 0.91
CA ILE A 197 -19.37 -8.33 -0.39
C ILE A 197 -20.43 -8.76 -1.41
N GLY A 198 -20.67 -7.91 -2.41
CA GLY A 198 -21.52 -8.22 -3.57
C GLY A 198 -20.70 -8.65 -4.79
N GLU A 199 -21.36 -8.75 -5.96
CA GLU A 199 -20.73 -9.13 -7.23
C GLU A 199 -19.53 -8.23 -7.58
N HIS A 200 -19.69 -6.92 -7.42
CA HIS A 200 -18.57 -6.00 -7.67
C HIS A 200 -17.38 -6.26 -6.75
N GLY A 201 -17.62 -6.60 -5.47
CA GLY A 201 -16.56 -6.98 -4.54
C GLY A 201 -15.79 -8.22 -4.98
N ILE A 202 -16.47 -9.20 -5.59
CA ILE A 202 -15.82 -10.37 -6.22
C ILE A 202 -14.88 -9.91 -7.35
N GLU A 203 -15.33 -9.02 -8.24
CA GLU A 203 -14.51 -8.53 -9.36
C GLU A 203 -13.29 -7.73 -8.86
N VAL A 204 -13.48 -6.87 -7.85
CA VAL A 204 -12.37 -6.14 -7.19
C VAL A 204 -11.36 -7.12 -6.59
N GLY A 205 -11.85 -8.10 -5.83
CA GLY A 205 -11.00 -9.13 -5.21
C GLY A 205 -10.24 -9.97 -6.23
N LYS A 206 -10.87 -10.36 -7.35
CA LYS A 206 -10.19 -11.06 -8.46
C LYS A 206 -9.05 -10.23 -9.03
N LYS A 207 -9.26 -8.94 -9.29
CA LYS A 207 -8.22 -8.04 -9.82
C LYS A 207 -7.08 -7.85 -8.83
N LEU A 208 -7.42 -7.69 -7.54
CA LEU A 208 -6.42 -7.61 -6.47
C LEU A 208 -5.60 -8.91 -6.39
N GLY A 209 -6.26 -10.06 -6.39
CA GLY A 209 -5.61 -11.37 -6.36
C GLY A 209 -4.71 -11.59 -7.57
N TYR A 210 -5.18 -11.26 -8.77
CA TYR A 210 -4.39 -11.34 -10.00
C TYR A 210 -3.09 -10.53 -9.89
N MET A 211 -3.19 -9.29 -9.42
CA MET A 211 -2.02 -8.43 -9.27
C MET A 211 -1.04 -8.94 -8.20
N LEU A 212 -1.54 -9.39 -7.04
CA LEU A 212 -0.71 -9.82 -5.92
C LEU A 212 -0.11 -11.21 -6.11
N SER A 213 -0.69 -12.03 -6.98
CA SER A 213 -0.16 -13.36 -7.31
C SER A 213 0.89 -13.36 -8.43
N GLY A 214 1.01 -12.26 -9.19
CA GLY A 214 1.82 -12.19 -10.40
C GLY A 214 1.06 -12.63 -11.66
N GLY A 215 -0.26 -12.73 -11.58
CA GLY A 215 -1.14 -13.00 -12.72
C GLY A 215 -0.96 -14.39 -13.34
N ASP A 216 -0.86 -14.45 -14.66
CA ASP A 216 -0.72 -15.69 -15.43
C ASP A 216 0.70 -16.27 -15.45
N THR A 217 1.61 -15.71 -14.64
CA THR A 217 2.97 -16.23 -14.49
C THR A 217 2.98 -17.54 -13.70
N ASN A 218 4.03 -18.32 -13.85
CA ASN A 218 4.24 -19.48 -13.00
C ASN A 218 5.07 -19.11 -11.76
N SER A 219 5.06 -19.98 -10.74
CA SER A 219 5.75 -19.75 -9.46
C SER A 219 7.28 -19.65 -9.56
N SER A 220 7.87 -19.93 -10.71
CA SER A 220 9.32 -19.77 -10.95
C SER A 220 9.68 -18.43 -11.60
N THR A 221 8.69 -17.65 -12.02
CA THR A 221 8.92 -16.33 -12.62
C THR A 221 9.24 -15.32 -11.52
N ARG A 222 10.35 -14.63 -11.66
CA ARG A 222 10.71 -13.51 -10.81
C ARG A 222 10.21 -12.21 -11.46
N LEU A 223 9.37 -11.48 -10.76
CA LEU A 223 8.74 -10.23 -11.20
C LEU A 223 9.39 -9.01 -10.55
#